data_277c7541c99f23c479b91399ac72127c
#
_entry.id   277c7541c99f23c479b91399ac72127c
#
_cell.length_a   1.000
_cell.length_b   1.000
_cell.length_c   1.000
_cell.angle_alpha   90.00
_cell.angle_beta   90.00
_cell.angle_gamma   90.00
#
_symmetry.space_group_name_H-M   'P 1'
#
loop_
_entity.id
_entity.type
_entity.pdbx_description
1 polymer ?
#
loop_
_entity_poly.entity_id
_entity_poly.type
_entity_poly.pdbx_seq_one_letter_code
_entity_poly.pdbx_strand_id
1 'polypeptide(L)'
;KLYCISLVCGSIKKSFINSKEKVEGAISCNDEEEVLEKFIEEIKNLDPDIITGWNVIDFDLAYLSKKCKKLKIPFDFGREPGQCNIRIEENFFRDSKVDVSGRQVLDGLNLLKVSFIKVEDYKLDTVAKSILGEGKLIHAQGTEKYKEIDEAFKNNKKKLIEYNLK
;
A
#
# COMPACT_ATOMS: atom_id res chain seq x y z
N LYS A 1 -5.93 2.54 12.39
CA LYS A 1 -5.91 3.95 11.96
C LYS A 1 -5.12 4.04 10.66
N LEU A 2 -5.63 4.80 9.68
CA LEU A 2 -4.95 5.09 8.42
C LEU A 2 -4.17 6.39 8.58
N TYR A 3 -2.85 6.31 8.48
CA TYR A 3 -1.97 7.47 8.57
C TYR A 3 -1.67 8.09 7.22
N CYS A 4 -1.18 7.28 6.29
CA CYS A 4 -0.87 7.71 4.93
C CYS A 4 -0.98 6.54 3.95
N ILE A 5 -1.11 6.88 2.68
CA ILE A 5 -0.98 5.96 1.54
C ILE A 5 0.00 6.60 0.57
N SER A 6 0.93 5.81 0.03
CA SER A 6 1.83 6.27 -1.02
C SER A 6 1.70 5.40 -2.26
N LEU A 7 1.89 6.01 -3.42
CA LEU A 7 1.93 5.34 -4.70
C LEU A 7 3.08 5.86 -5.56
N VAL A 8 3.60 4.99 -6.42
CA VAL A 8 4.65 5.30 -7.39
C VAL A 8 4.20 4.79 -8.75
N CYS A 9 4.23 5.65 -9.75
CA CYS A 9 3.92 5.31 -11.14
C CYS A 9 4.94 6.01 -12.07
N GLY A 10 5.91 5.27 -12.59
CA GLY A 10 7.03 5.85 -13.33
C GLY A 10 7.82 6.84 -12.48
N SER A 11 7.91 8.08 -12.94
CA SER A 11 8.57 9.18 -12.20
C SER A 11 7.67 9.85 -11.16
N ILE A 12 6.38 9.54 -11.17
CA ILE A 12 5.40 10.15 -10.27
C ILE A 12 5.44 9.43 -8.93
N LYS A 13 5.68 10.18 -7.85
CA LYS A 13 5.60 9.72 -6.46
C LYS A 13 4.60 10.59 -5.73
N LYS A 14 3.54 10.01 -5.20
CA LYS A 14 2.51 10.73 -4.43
C LYS A 14 2.24 10.04 -3.11
N SER A 15 2.06 10.85 -2.07
CA SER A 15 1.65 10.41 -0.74
C SER A 15 0.45 11.22 -0.28
N PHE A 16 -0.54 10.55 0.27
CA PHE A 16 -1.71 11.15 0.89
C PHE A 16 -1.61 10.91 2.39
N ILE A 17 -1.65 11.95 3.20
CA ILE A 17 -1.49 11.84 4.66
C ILE A 17 -2.68 12.44 5.40
N ASN A 18 -3.17 11.70 6.39
CA ASN A 18 -4.23 12.17 7.30
C ASN A 18 -3.65 13.22 8.26
N SER A 19 -3.60 14.46 7.81
CA SER A 19 -3.09 15.60 8.59
C SER A 19 -3.75 16.89 8.14
N LYS A 20 -4.33 17.63 9.08
CA LYS A 20 -4.86 18.98 8.83
C LYS A 20 -3.77 20.00 8.54
N GLU A 21 -2.55 19.74 8.99
CA GLU A 21 -1.39 20.57 8.71
C GLU A 21 -0.77 20.18 7.38
N LYS A 22 -0.23 21.17 6.66
CA LYS A 22 0.51 20.92 5.43
C LYS A 22 1.79 20.14 5.72
N VAL A 23 1.98 19.01 5.05
CA VAL A 23 3.16 18.15 5.18
C VAL A 23 3.94 18.20 3.87
N GLU A 24 5.25 18.54 3.97
CA GLU A 24 6.13 18.59 2.82
C GLU A 24 6.26 17.21 2.16
N GLY A 25 6.15 17.16 0.84
CA GLY A 25 6.24 15.91 0.07
C GLY A 25 4.97 15.04 0.08
N ALA A 26 3.87 15.54 0.68
CA ALA A 26 2.60 14.83 0.71
C ALA A 26 1.40 15.75 0.49
N ILE A 27 0.31 15.15 0.03
CA ILE A 27 -1.01 15.78 -0.05
C ILE A 27 -1.68 15.58 1.31
N SER A 28 -1.86 16.66 2.05
CA SER A 28 -2.53 16.64 3.34
C SER A 28 -4.04 16.50 3.16
N CYS A 29 -4.65 15.61 3.93
CA CYS A 29 -6.06 15.29 3.94
C CYS A 29 -6.62 15.49 5.36
N ASN A 30 -7.85 15.94 5.48
CA ASN A 30 -8.46 16.28 6.76
C ASN A 30 -8.73 15.06 7.64
N ASP A 31 -8.99 13.90 7.00
CA ASP A 31 -9.35 12.66 7.67
C ASP A 31 -9.00 11.41 6.81
N GLU A 32 -9.37 10.23 7.32
CA GLU A 32 -9.15 8.96 6.63
C GLU A 32 -10.01 8.80 5.36
N GLU A 33 -11.17 9.45 5.32
CA GLU A 33 -12.09 9.42 4.18
C GLU A 33 -11.48 10.13 2.99
N GLU A 34 -11.02 11.37 3.19
CA GLU A 34 -10.36 12.15 2.14
C GLU A 34 -9.07 11.49 1.63
N VAL A 35 -8.31 10.81 2.52
CA VAL A 35 -7.13 10.03 2.10
C VAL A 35 -7.52 8.92 1.11
N LEU A 36 -8.60 8.19 1.41
CA LEU A 36 -9.08 7.09 0.56
C LEU A 36 -9.65 7.58 -0.76
N GLU A 37 -10.45 8.64 -0.73
CA GLU A 37 -11.06 9.23 -1.92
C GLU A 37 -9.99 9.75 -2.88
N LYS A 38 -9.03 10.53 -2.39
CA LYS A 38 -7.92 11.04 -3.19
C LYS A 38 -7.01 9.94 -3.73
N PHE A 39 -6.79 8.88 -2.96
CA PHE A 39 -6.04 7.72 -3.43
C PHE A 39 -6.76 7.01 -4.58
N ILE A 40 -8.06 6.75 -4.44
CA ILE A 40 -8.88 6.12 -5.49
C ILE A 40 -8.92 7.00 -6.75
N GLU A 41 -9.15 8.30 -6.58
CA GLU A 41 -9.13 9.27 -7.68
C GLU A 41 -7.79 9.28 -8.41
N GLU A 42 -6.68 9.26 -7.66
CA GLU A 42 -5.35 9.26 -8.25
C GLU A 42 -5.05 8.02 -9.07
N ILE A 43 -5.48 6.83 -8.61
CA ILE A 43 -5.34 5.61 -9.43
C ILE A 43 -6.14 5.75 -10.75
N LYS A 44 -7.33 6.34 -10.71
CA LYS A 44 -8.13 6.58 -11.91
C LYS A 44 -7.45 7.59 -12.85
N ASN A 45 -6.86 8.64 -12.30
CA ASN A 45 -6.16 9.68 -13.06
C ASN A 45 -4.87 9.18 -13.71
N LEU A 46 -4.10 8.36 -13.00
CA LEU A 46 -2.86 7.76 -13.52
C LEU A 46 -3.12 6.61 -14.50
N ASP A 47 -4.29 6.03 -14.44
CA ASP A 47 -4.80 4.95 -15.30
C ASP A 47 -3.79 3.80 -15.53
N PRO A 48 -3.18 3.21 -14.49
CA PRO A 48 -2.22 2.13 -14.67
C PRO A 48 -2.90 0.85 -15.16
N ASP A 49 -2.24 0.09 -16.04
CA ASP A 49 -2.67 -1.26 -16.41
C ASP A 49 -2.44 -2.27 -15.30
N ILE A 50 -1.35 -2.07 -14.55
CA ILE A 50 -0.90 -2.98 -13.49
C ILE A 50 -0.79 -2.21 -12.17
N ILE A 51 -1.37 -2.78 -11.12
CA ILE A 51 -1.18 -2.34 -9.73
C ILE A 51 -0.36 -3.42 -9.05
N THR A 52 0.73 -3.04 -8.39
CA THR A 52 1.61 -3.97 -7.71
C THR A 52 2.11 -3.44 -6.38
N GLY A 53 2.59 -4.34 -5.55
CA GLY A 53 3.23 -4.07 -4.27
C GLY A 53 3.62 -5.37 -3.59
N TRP A 54 4.27 -5.27 -2.44
CA TRP A 54 4.69 -6.42 -1.67
C TRP A 54 3.60 -6.86 -0.70
N ASN A 55 3.07 -8.06 -0.86
CA ASN A 55 1.92 -8.57 -0.09
C ASN A 55 0.71 -7.63 -0.18
N VAL A 56 0.57 -6.97 -1.32
CA VAL A 56 -0.37 -5.86 -1.53
C VAL A 56 -1.82 -6.30 -1.42
N ILE A 57 -2.13 -7.54 -1.81
CA ILE A 57 -3.50 -8.05 -1.80
C ILE A 57 -3.94 -8.32 -0.37
N ASP A 58 -3.18 -9.14 0.38
CA ASP A 58 -3.58 -9.59 1.73
C ASP A 58 -3.42 -8.50 2.78
N PHE A 59 -2.54 -7.54 2.56
CA PHE A 59 -2.27 -6.48 3.53
C PHE A 59 -2.88 -5.15 3.12
N ASP A 60 -2.36 -4.51 2.06
CA ASP A 60 -2.75 -3.14 1.73
C ASP A 60 -4.18 -3.04 1.20
N LEU A 61 -4.51 -3.76 0.11
CA LEU A 61 -5.83 -3.68 -0.51
C LEU A 61 -6.92 -4.26 0.37
N ALA A 62 -6.62 -5.35 1.11
CA ALA A 62 -7.56 -5.91 2.08
C ALA A 62 -7.88 -4.92 3.20
N TYR A 63 -6.87 -4.19 3.71
CA TYR A 63 -7.07 -3.17 4.74
C TYR A 63 -7.87 -1.98 4.17
N LEU A 64 -7.51 -1.48 2.99
CA LEU A 64 -8.21 -0.36 2.35
C LEU A 64 -9.66 -0.69 2.04
N SER A 65 -9.95 -1.88 1.53
CA SER A 65 -11.32 -2.35 1.29
C SER A 65 -12.16 -2.36 2.57
N LYS A 66 -11.61 -2.91 3.69
CA LYS A 66 -12.28 -2.89 4.98
C LYS A 66 -12.54 -1.47 5.49
N LYS A 67 -11.59 -0.55 5.24
CA LYS A 67 -11.74 0.87 5.60
C LYS A 67 -12.82 1.56 4.76
N CYS A 68 -12.80 1.37 3.45
CA CYS A 68 -13.80 1.92 2.55
C CYS A 68 -15.20 1.43 2.94
N LYS A 69 -15.36 0.13 3.22
CA LYS A 69 -16.63 -0.43 3.69
C LYS A 69 -17.10 0.22 5.00
N LYS A 70 -16.19 0.45 5.96
CA LYS A 70 -16.52 1.10 7.24
C LYS A 70 -16.97 2.55 7.06
N LEU A 71 -16.33 3.28 6.15
CA LEU A 71 -16.60 4.70 5.85
C LEU A 71 -17.66 4.88 4.76
N LYS A 72 -18.23 3.79 4.22
CA LYS A 72 -19.23 3.77 3.14
C LYS A 72 -18.73 4.42 1.84
N ILE A 73 -17.41 4.36 1.60
CA ILE A 73 -16.79 4.80 0.36
C ILE A 73 -16.79 3.63 -0.63
N PRO A 74 -17.17 3.82 -1.90
CA PRO A 74 -17.02 2.80 -2.92
C PRO A 74 -15.54 2.43 -3.11
N PHE A 75 -15.18 1.16 -2.91
CA PHE A 75 -13.84 0.66 -3.22
C PHE A 75 -13.78 0.33 -4.72
N ASP A 76 -13.73 1.39 -5.53
CA ASP A 76 -13.82 1.35 -6.98
C ASP A 76 -12.71 2.19 -7.62
N PHE A 77 -11.70 1.51 -8.14
CA PHE A 77 -10.62 2.11 -8.92
C PHE A 77 -10.37 1.37 -10.24
N GLY A 78 -11.39 0.69 -10.75
CA GLY A 78 -11.41 0.10 -12.08
C GLY A 78 -11.59 1.14 -13.18
N ARG A 79 -11.46 0.70 -14.43
CA ARG A 79 -11.75 1.50 -15.63
C ARG A 79 -13.24 1.54 -15.95
N GLU A 80 -13.94 0.46 -15.60
CA GLU A 80 -15.39 0.40 -15.71
C GLU A 80 -16.02 0.57 -14.33
N PRO A 81 -17.23 1.15 -14.24
CA PRO A 81 -17.94 1.28 -12.99
C PRO A 81 -18.15 -0.07 -12.31
N GLY A 82 -17.87 -0.15 -11.02
CA GLY A 82 -18.08 -1.34 -10.21
C GLY A 82 -17.05 -1.47 -9.09
N GLN A 83 -17.49 -2.05 -7.98
CA GLN A 83 -16.60 -2.24 -6.85
C GLN A 83 -15.55 -3.31 -7.16
N CYS A 84 -14.30 -3.04 -6.78
CA CYS A 84 -13.24 -4.04 -6.79
C CYS A 84 -13.62 -5.20 -5.85
N ASN A 85 -13.46 -6.42 -6.32
CA ASN A 85 -13.78 -7.61 -5.54
C ASN A 85 -12.50 -8.21 -4.98
N ILE A 86 -12.40 -8.25 -3.64
CA ILE A 86 -11.27 -8.87 -2.95
C ILE A 86 -11.72 -10.19 -2.36
N ARG A 87 -10.99 -11.26 -2.69
CA ARG A 87 -11.14 -12.58 -2.12
C ARG A 87 -9.86 -12.92 -1.37
N ILE A 88 -9.94 -12.93 -0.05
CA ILE A 88 -8.84 -13.34 0.83
C ILE A 88 -8.99 -14.82 1.11
N GLU A 89 -7.94 -15.58 0.82
CA GLU A 89 -7.86 -17.01 1.09
C GLU A 89 -7.01 -17.25 2.34
N GLU A 90 -7.59 -17.88 3.34
CA GLU A 90 -6.88 -18.28 4.56
C GLU A 90 -6.14 -19.62 4.40
N ASN A 91 -6.27 -20.24 3.23
CA ASN A 91 -5.70 -21.54 2.93
C ASN A 91 -4.33 -21.39 2.26
N PHE A 92 -3.33 -22.09 2.78
CA PHE A 92 -1.95 -22.09 2.26
C PHE A 92 -1.83 -22.47 0.77
N PHE A 93 -2.79 -23.23 0.24
CA PHE A 93 -2.76 -23.73 -1.14
C PHE A 93 -3.48 -22.82 -2.15
N ARG A 94 -4.06 -21.71 -1.70
CA ARG A 94 -4.78 -20.78 -2.58
C ARG A 94 -4.31 -19.36 -2.34
N ASP A 95 -4.00 -18.67 -3.42
CA ASP A 95 -3.63 -17.26 -3.36
C ASP A 95 -4.88 -16.38 -3.30
N SER A 96 -4.81 -15.36 -2.45
CA SER A 96 -5.80 -14.27 -2.45
C SER A 96 -5.79 -13.54 -3.77
N LYS A 97 -6.96 -13.05 -4.19
CA LYS A 97 -7.15 -12.38 -5.48
C LYS A 97 -7.91 -11.08 -5.33
N VAL A 98 -7.61 -10.17 -6.21
CA VAL A 98 -8.37 -8.92 -6.39
C VAL A 98 -8.75 -8.80 -7.85
N ASP A 99 -10.06 -8.65 -8.09
CA ASP A 99 -10.59 -8.38 -9.42
C ASP A 99 -10.87 -6.87 -9.52
N VAL A 100 -10.18 -6.21 -10.45
CA VAL A 100 -10.32 -4.79 -10.75
C VAL A 100 -10.63 -4.65 -12.24
N SER A 101 -11.76 -4.08 -12.57
CA SER A 101 -12.18 -3.97 -13.97
C SER A 101 -11.17 -3.18 -14.81
N GLY A 102 -10.68 -3.79 -15.88
CA GLY A 102 -9.72 -3.19 -16.81
C GLY A 102 -8.29 -3.02 -16.26
N ARG A 103 -7.96 -3.58 -15.09
CA ARG A 103 -6.61 -3.53 -14.50
C ARG A 103 -6.20 -4.90 -13.96
N GLN A 104 -4.89 -5.15 -13.91
CA GLN A 104 -4.34 -6.34 -13.27
C GLN A 104 -3.67 -5.98 -11.96
N VAL A 105 -3.91 -6.80 -10.92
CA VAL A 105 -3.20 -6.69 -9.64
C VAL A 105 -2.20 -7.82 -9.54
N LEU A 106 -0.91 -7.48 -9.39
CA LEU A 106 0.20 -8.42 -9.26
C LEU A 106 0.85 -8.26 -7.89
N ASP A 107 0.76 -9.31 -7.07
CA ASP A 107 1.40 -9.33 -5.76
C ASP A 107 2.86 -9.78 -5.89
N GLY A 108 3.80 -8.89 -5.53
CA GLY A 108 5.24 -9.15 -5.62
C GLY A 108 5.71 -10.33 -4.77
N LEU A 109 5.08 -10.56 -3.61
CA LEU A 109 5.36 -11.73 -2.78
C LEU A 109 4.97 -13.03 -3.48
N ASN A 110 3.78 -13.08 -4.09
CA ASN A 110 3.31 -14.26 -4.80
C ASN A 110 4.15 -14.52 -6.06
N LEU A 111 4.52 -13.46 -6.79
CA LEU A 111 5.44 -13.58 -7.94
C LEU A 111 6.79 -14.15 -7.52
N LEU A 112 7.35 -13.70 -6.38
CA LEU A 112 8.61 -14.25 -5.89
C LEU A 112 8.49 -15.72 -5.49
N LYS A 113 7.39 -16.12 -4.82
CA LYS A 113 7.16 -17.52 -4.42
C LYS A 113 7.14 -18.50 -5.60
N VAL A 114 6.64 -18.07 -6.76
CA VAL A 114 6.61 -18.90 -7.99
C VAL A 114 7.85 -18.73 -8.86
N SER A 115 8.75 -17.80 -8.51
CA SER A 115 10.03 -17.63 -9.20
C SER A 115 11.05 -18.68 -8.75
N PHE A 116 12.12 -18.86 -9.54
CA PHE A 116 13.25 -19.73 -9.15
C PHE A 116 14.27 -19.06 -8.25
N ILE A 117 13.99 -17.82 -7.76
CA ILE A 117 14.88 -17.05 -6.89
C ILE A 117 14.79 -17.60 -5.47
N LYS A 118 15.92 -18.06 -4.94
CA LYS A 118 16.02 -18.53 -3.54
C LYS A 118 16.30 -17.35 -2.62
N VAL A 119 15.51 -17.21 -1.57
CA VAL A 119 15.67 -16.21 -0.51
C VAL A 119 15.63 -16.89 0.86
N GLU A 120 16.23 -16.30 1.87
CA GLU A 120 16.22 -16.84 3.24
C GLU A 120 14.82 -16.81 3.86
N ASP A 121 14.12 -15.69 3.68
CA ASP A 121 12.73 -15.53 4.05
C ASP A 121 12.01 -14.58 3.07
N TYR A 122 10.68 -14.53 3.14
CA TYR A 122 9.85 -13.69 2.27
C TYR A 122 9.53 -12.33 2.87
N LYS A 123 10.29 -11.85 3.86
CA LYS A 123 10.13 -10.48 4.36
C LYS A 123 10.67 -9.49 3.35
N LEU A 124 9.92 -8.40 3.13
CA LEU A 124 10.33 -7.36 2.18
C LEU A 124 11.76 -6.87 2.42
N ASP A 125 12.16 -6.67 3.68
CA ASP A 125 13.51 -6.18 4.02
C ASP A 125 14.61 -7.18 3.63
N THR A 126 14.42 -8.47 3.88
CA THR A 126 15.36 -9.53 3.50
C THR A 126 15.49 -9.63 1.99
N VAL A 127 14.35 -9.62 1.30
CA VAL A 127 14.32 -9.73 -0.16
C VAL A 127 14.91 -8.49 -0.83
N ALA A 128 14.58 -7.30 -0.36
CA ALA A 128 15.14 -6.05 -0.89
C ALA A 128 16.65 -5.98 -0.71
N LYS A 129 17.17 -6.38 0.46
CA LYS A 129 18.63 -6.48 0.69
C LYS A 129 19.30 -7.48 -0.22
N SER A 130 18.69 -8.65 -0.41
CA SER A 130 19.27 -9.72 -1.23
C SER A 130 19.30 -9.37 -2.72
N ILE A 131 18.25 -8.72 -3.23
CA ILE A 131 18.10 -8.46 -4.68
C ILE A 131 18.60 -7.07 -5.07
N LEU A 132 18.32 -6.05 -4.26
CA LEU A 132 18.60 -4.64 -4.56
C LEU A 132 19.79 -4.07 -3.78
N GLY A 133 20.30 -4.78 -2.77
CA GLY A 133 21.31 -4.26 -1.87
C GLY A 133 20.80 -3.17 -0.90
N GLU A 134 19.49 -2.93 -0.89
CA GLU A 134 18.86 -1.88 -0.09
C GLU A 134 17.88 -2.47 0.93
N GLY A 135 17.78 -1.86 2.11
CA GLY A 135 16.86 -2.24 3.17
C GLY A 135 15.90 -1.12 3.57
N LYS A 136 15.01 -1.40 4.50
CA LYS A 136 14.04 -0.44 5.05
C LYS A 136 14.73 0.65 5.87
N LEU A 137 14.11 1.84 5.93
CA LEU A 137 14.56 2.96 6.78
C LEU A 137 14.20 2.76 8.26
N ILE A 138 13.14 2.00 8.55
CA ILE A 138 12.71 1.65 9.92
C ILE A 138 13.09 0.20 10.17
N HIS A 139 13.97 -0.03 11.13
CA HIS A 139 14.51 -1.36 11.47
C HIS A 139 13.82 -2.03 12.65
N ALA A 140 12.97 -1.33 13.38
CA ALA A 140 12.20 -1.90 14.49
C ALA A 140 11.30 -3.05 14.04
N GLN A 141 11.15 -4.07 14.88
CA GLN A 141 10.34 -5.26 14.61
C GLN A 141 9.19 -5.38 15.61
N GLY A 142 8.14 -6.12 15.22
CA GLY A 142 7.01 -6.41 16.09
C GLY A 142 6.27 -5.16 16.57
N THR A 143 5.95 -5.10 17.87
CA THR A 143 5.20 -4.01 18.49
C THR A 143 5.95 -2.67 18.52
N GLU A 144 7.28 -2.70 18.54
CA GLU A 144 8.12 -1.49 18.54
C GLU A 144 8.02 -0.75 17.22
N LYS A 145 7.89 -1.46 16.10
CA LYS A 145 7.67 -0.86 14.79
C LYS A 145 6.40 -0.02 14.75
N TYR A 146 5.30 -0.51 15.33
CA TYR A 146 4.05 0.25 15.36
C TYR A 146 4.15 1.51 16.23
N LYS A 147 4.92 1.44 17.33
CA LYS A 147 5.19 2.62 18.17
C LYS A 147 6.02 3.65 17.39
N GLU A 148 7.06 3.22 16.71
CA GLU A 148 7.91 4.12 15.91
C GLU A 148 7.12 4.80 14.77
N ILE A 149 6.23 4.06 14.10
CA ILE A 149 5.34 4.62 13.08
C ILE A 149 4.35 5.63 13.69
N ASP A 150 3.76 5.32 14.84
CA ASP A 150 2.83 6.22 15.53
C ASP A 150 3.54 7.48 16.02
N GLU A 151 4.75 7.36 16.54
CA GLU A 151 5.61 8.50 16.93
C GLU A 151 6.04 9.33 15.72
N ALA A 152 6.42 8.70 14.61
CA ALA A 152 6.75 9.42 13.38
C ALA A 152 5.53 10.20 12.85
N PHE A 153 4.35 9.62 12.91
CA PHE A 153 3.12 10.31 12.53
C PHE A 153 2.81 11.52 13.42
N LYS A 154 3.08 11.43 14.73
CA LYS A 154 2.84 12.53 15.68
C LYS A 154 3.90 13.64 15.57
N ASN A 155 5.17 13.26 15.46
CA ASN A 155 6.30 14.16 15.70
C ASN A 155 7.12 14.47 14.44
N ASN A 156 7.10 13.59 13.43
CA ASN A 156 7.91 13.75 12.22
C ASN A 156 7.22 13.11 11.00
N LYS A 157 6.16 13.75 10.54
CA LYS A 157 5.36 13.26 9.40
C LYS A 157 6.19 13.14 8.11
N LYS A 158 7.22 13.99 7.93
CA LYS A 158 8.13 13.91 6.78
C LYS A 158 8.90 12.58 6.75
N LYS A 159 9.46 12.15 7.88
CA LYS A 159 10.12 10.83 8.02
C LYS A 159 9.18 9.68 7.66
N LEU A 160 7.90 9.78 8.04
CA LEU A 160 6.90 8.77 7.70
C LEU A 160 6.64 8.72 6.19
N ILE A 161 6.57 9.86 5.50
CA ILE A 161 6.40 9.91 4.05
C ILE A 161 7.62 9.33 3.33
N GLU A 162 8.83 9.70 3.74
CA GLU A 162 10.08 9.14 3.18
C GLU A 162 10.14 7.62 3.35
N TYR A 163 9.77 7.12 4.54
CA TYR A 163 9.68 5.68 4.80
C TYR A 163 8.68 4.97 3.89
N ASN A 164 7.53 5.61 3.64
CA ASN A 164 6.44 4.99 2.86
C ASN A 164 6.70 5.04 1.33
N LEU A 165 7.57 5.94 0.86
CA LEU A 165 7.96 6.09 -0.55
C LEU A 165 9.22 5.30 -0.93
N LYS A 166 9.94 4.78 0.04
CA LYS A 166 11.11 3.92 -0.17
C LYS A 166 10.69 2.45 -0.33
#